data_9c893edba6d82863e1f06255b2cb9473
#
_entry.id   9c893edba6d82863e1f06255b2cb9473
#
_cell.length_a   1.000
_cell.length_b   1.000
_cell.length_c   1.000
_cell.angle_alpha   90.00
_cell.angle_beta   90.00
_cell.angle_gamma   90.00
#
_symmetry.space_group_name_H-M   'P 1'
#
loop_
_entity.id
_entity.type
_entity.pdbx_description
1 polymer ?
#
loop_
_entity_poly.entity_id
_entity_poly.type
_entity_poly.pdbx_seq_one_letter_code
_entity_poly.pdbx_strand_id
1 'polypeptide(L)'
;EFLAHPECTEEILAEADFIGSTSDIIGYAEKSSKKEFLIGTEDGVFAELMKKCPEKSFYSVMQGQRCADMKKVTLEKVRDCLKEEKYEVEITEDTREKAQKALDKMLELAK
;
A
#
# COMPACT_ATOMS: atom_id res chain seq x y z
N GLU A 1 19.56 1.04 1.93
CA GLU A 1 18.92 0.88 0.61
C GLU A 1 17.66 1.72 0.53
N PHE A 2 17.37 2.22 -0.67
CA PHE A 2 16.19 3.03 -0.93
C PHE A 2 15.11 2.21 -1.66
N LEU A 3 13.94 2.05 -1.03
CA LEU A 3 12.81 1.28 -1.55
C LEU A 3 11.66 2.25 -1.84
N ALA A 4 11.14 2.26 -3.08
CA ALA A 4 10.13 3.20 -3.53
C ALA A 4 8.89 2.52 -4.12
N HIS A 5 7.71 3.13 -3.90
CA HIS A 5 6.48 2.72 -4.56
C HIS A 5 6.41 3.29 -5.98
N PRO A 6 5.90 2.56 -6.98
CA PRO A 6 5.86 3.03 -8.37
C PRO A 6 5.02 4.29 -8.62
N GLU A 7 4.23 4.74 -7.65
CA GLU A 7 3.51 6.03 -7.71
C GLU A 7 4.39 7.25 -7.33
N CYS A 8 5.64 7.04 -6.95
CA CYS A 8 6.59 8.13 -6.77
C CYS A 8 6.91 8.81 -8.10
N THR A 9 7.44 10.05 -8.05
CA THR A 9 7.87 10.75 -9.26
C THR A 9 9.07 10.07 -9.90
N GLU A 10 9.29 10.30 -11.21
CA GLU A 10 10.39 9.68 -11.96
C GLU A 10 11.77 9.98 -11.34
N GLU A 11 11.97 11.18 -10.80
CA GLU A 11 13.21 11.56 -10.14
C GLU A 11 13.46 10.73 -8.87
N ILE A 12 12.42 10.41 -8.11
CA ILE A 12 12.50 9.55 -6.91
C ILE A 12 12.76 8.10 -7.32
N LEU A 13 12.07 7.63 -8.36
CA LEU A 13 12.24 6.25 -8.84
C LEU A 13 13.64 6.02 -9.43
N ALA A 14 14.24 7.04 -10.05
CA ALA A 14 15.59 6.95 -10.59
C ALA A 14 16.68 6.72 -9.54
N GLU A 15 16.44 7.15 -8.29
CA GLU A 15 17.37 6.99 -7.16
C GLU A 15 17.09 5.72 -6.33
N ALA A 16 15.99 5.00 -6.62
CA ALA A 16 15.59 3.84 -5.83
C ALA A 16 16.39 2.58 -6.18
N ASP A 17 16.87 1.86 -5.17
CA ASP A 17 17.49 0.54 -5.32
C ASP A 17 16.46 -0.56 -5.64
N PHE A 18 15.21 -0.36 -5.21
CA PHE A 18 14.11 -1.27 -5.45
C PHE A 18 12.78 -0.51 -5.62
N ILE A 19 12.02 -0.89 -6.62
CA ILE A 19 10.68 -0.34 -6.90
C ILE A 19 9.66 -1.48 -6.84
N GLY A 20 8.64 -1.33 -6.01
CA GLY A 20 7.61 -2.34 -5.86
C GLY A 20 6.40 -1.87 -5.07
N SER A 21 5.37 -2.70 -5.04
CA SER A 21 4.19 -2.45 -4.21
C SER A 21 4.56 -2.40 -2.72
N THR A 22 3.65 -1.92 -1.89
CA THR A 22 3.83 -1.92 -0.43
C THR A 22 4.20 -3.32 0.11
N SER A 23 3.56 -4.36 -0.42
CA SER A 23 3.85 -5.75 -0.04
C SER A 23 5.25 -6.20 -0.49
N ASP A 24 5.66 -5.78 -1.69
CA ASP A 24 6.99 -6.10 -2.22
C ASP A 24 8.08 -5.39 -1.42
N ILE A 25 7.89 -4.13 -1.04
CA ILE A 25 8.80 -3.36 -0.18
C ILE A 25 8.99 -4.07 1.16
N ILE A 26 7.89 -4.50 1.80
CA ILE A 26 7.95 -5.25 3.06
C ILE A 26 8.72 -6.57 2.86
N GLY A 27 8.37 -7.34 1.84
CA GLY A 27 9.02 -8.62 1.55
C GLY A 27 10.50 -8.49 1.18
N TYR A 28 10.88 -7.41 0.50
CA TYR A 28 12.28 -7.08 0.23
C TYR A 28 13.03 -6.78 1.52
N ALA A 29 12.47 -5.92 2.35
CA ALA A 29 13.08 -5.56 3.63
C ALA A 29 13.26 -6.79 4.55
N GLU A 30 12.31 -7.72 4.57
CA GLU A 30 12.43 -8.98 5.34
C GLU A 30 13.62 -9.83 4.87
N LYS A 31 13.82 -9.96 3.56
CA LYS A 31 14.84 -10.83 2.96
C LYS A 31 16.24 -10.20 2.87
N SER A 32 16.32 -8.89 2.81
CA SER A 32 17.60 -8.18 2.68
C SER A 32 18.47 -8.34 3.93
N SER A 33 19.77 -8.48 3.73
CA SER A 33 20.76 -8.45 4.81
C SER A 33 21.06 -7.06 5.35
N LYS A 34 20.59 -6.01 4.68
CA LYS A 34 20.79 -4.62 5.10
C LYS A 34 19.98 -4.30 6.36
N LYS A 35 20.44 -3.30 7.10
CA LYS A 35 19.84 -2.90 8.37
C LYS A 35 19.14 -1.55 8.33
N GLU A 36 19.41 -0.75 7.30
CA GLU A 36 18.86 0.58 7.16
C GLU A 36 18.21 0.76 5.80
N PHE A 37 17.00 1.30 5.80
CA PHE A 37 16.20 1.51 4.61
C PHE A 37 15.60 2.91 4.58
N LEU A 38 15.72 3.57 3.44
CA LEU A 38 14.96 4.75 3.09
C LEU A 38 13.69 4.29 2.37
N ILE A 39 12.53 4.81 2.77
CA ILE A 39 11.23 4.32 2.31
C ILE A 39 10.45 5.44 1.62
N GLY A 40 10.16 5.26 0.33
CA GLY A 40 9.38 6.15 -0.52
C GLY A 40 7.97 5.63 -0.76
N THR A 41 7.14 5.57 0.29
CA THR A 41 5.72 5.22 0.20
C THR A 41 4.92 5.82 1.37
N GLU A 42 3.63 5.56 1.43
CA GLU A 42 2.71 6.07 2.46
C GLU A 42 3.14 5.61 3.87
N ASP A 43 3.02 6.52 4.85
CA ASP A 43 3.54 6.33 6.22
C ASP A 43 2.96 5.10 6.95
N GLY A 44 1.79 4.60 6.58
CA GLY A 44 1.18 3.42 7.19
C GLY A 44 2.02 2.15 7.09
N VAL A 45 2.92 2.06 6.10
CA VAL A 45 3.81 0.90 5.91
C VAL A 45 4.79 0.71 7.06
N PHE A 46 5.19 1.81 7.74
CA PHE A 46 6.18 1.75 8.82
C PHE A 46 5.75 0.85 9.98
N ALA A 47 4.47 0.83 10.30
CA ALA A 47 3.94 -0.04 11.36
C ALA A 47 4.20 -1.52 11.06
N GLU A 48 3.97 -1.95 9.82
CA GLU A 48 4.22 -3.34 9.40
C GLU A 48 5.72 -3.63 9.27
N LEU A 49 6.52 -2.70 8.73
CA LEU A 49 7.98 -2.85 8.64
C LEU A 49 8.62 -3.02 10.02
N MET A 50 8.28 -2.17 10.98
CA MET A 50 8.80 -2.25 12.35
C MET A 50 8.35 -3.52 13.08
N LYS A 51 7.12 -3.99 12.81
CA LYS A 51 6.59 -5.23 13.38
C LYS A 51 7.31 -6.47 12.83
N LYS A 52 7.58 -6.51 11.52
CA LYS A 52 8.19 -7.67 10.85
C LYS A 52 9.71 -7.69 10.93
N CYS A 53 10.34 -6.52 10.99
CA CYS A 53 11.79 -6.36 11.01
C CYS A 53 12.23 -5.46 12.17
N PRO A 54 11.99 -5.85 13.43
CA PRO A 54 12.26 -5.00 14.61
C PRO A 54 13.76 -4.69 14.80
N GLU A 55 14.64 -5.44 14.16
CA GLU A 55 16.09 -5.27 14.20
C GLU A 55 16.62 -4.31 13.12
N LYS A 56 15.74 -3.72 12.29
CA LYS A 56 16.09 -2.82 11.19
C LYS A 56 15.57 -1.40 11.42
N SER A 57 16.23 -0.44 10.81
CA SER A 57 15.86 0.98 10.88
C SER A 57 15.24 1.43 9.55
N PHE A 58 14.14 2.15 9.66
CA PHE A 58 13.38 2.63 8.50
C PHE A 58 13.24 4.15 8.59
N TYR A 59 13.54 4.83 7.50
CA TYR A 59 13.51 6.30 7.39
C TYR A 59 12.57 6.68 6.24
N SER A 60 11.71 7.67 6.45
CA SER A 60 10.86 8.21 5.39
C SER A 60 11.65 9.19 4.52
N VAL A 61 11.47 9.11 3.20
CA VAL A 61 12.05 10.09 2.24
C VAL A 61 11.56 11.50 2.54
N MET A 62 10.30 11.63 3.00
CA MET A 62 9.67 12.90 3.32
C MET A 62 8.76 12.73 4.52
N GLN A 63 8.78 13.70 5.44
CA GLN A 63 7.84 13.67 6.56
C GLN A 63 6.40 13.85 6.10
N GLY A 64 5.49 13.02 6.64
CA GLY A 64 4.06 13.15 6.41
C GLY A 64 3.61 12.67 5.02
N GLN A 65 4.23 11.64 4.48
CA GLN A 65 3.76 10.94 3.26
C GLN A 65 2.44 10.23 3.51
N ARG A 66 1.34 10.99 3.45
CA ARG A 66 -0.01 10.50 3.68
C ARG A 66 -0.83 10.51 2.40
N CYS A 67 -1.35 9.38 2.02
CA CYS A 67 -2.36 9.32 0.98
C CYS A 67 -3.67 9.92 1.50
N ALA A 68 -4.10 11.05 0.93
CA ALA A 68 -5.30 11.75 1.34
C ALA A 68 -6.56 10.87 1.20
N ASP A 69 -6.60 9.98 0.20
CA ASP A 69 -7.72 9.09 -0.03
C ASP A 69 -7.76 7.94 0.97
N MET A 70 -6.64 7.30 1.27
CA MET A 70 -6.57 6.24 2.29
C MET A 70 -6.98 6.77 3.67
N LYS A 71 -6.65 8.02 4.02
CA LYS A 71 -6.99 8.63 5.31
C LYS A 71 -8.45 9.14 5.39
N LYS A 72 -9.24 9.02 4.33
CA LYS A 72 -10.70 9.26 4.39
C LYS A 72 -11.45 8.21 5.19
N VAL A 73 -10.91 6.99 5.30
CA VAL A 73 -11.48 5.92 6.12
C VAL A 73 -10.93 6.03 7.54
N THR A 74 -11.82 6.21 8.51
CA THR A 74 -11.48 6.28 9.94
C THR A 74 -12.13 5.14 10.72
N LEU A 75 -11.62 4.85 11.91
CA LEU A 75 -12.20 3.81 12.78
C LEU A 75 -13.67 4.09 13.13
N GLU A 76 -14.04 5.36 13.33
CA GLU A 76 -15.42 5.78 13.57
C GLU A 76 -16.31 5.43 12.37
N LYS A 77 -15.86 5.73 11.14
CA LYS A 77 -16.61 5.38 9.93
C LYS A 77 -16.77 3.86 9.76
N VAL A 78 -15.73 3.08 10.06
CA VAL A 78 -15.81 1.62 10.04
C VAL A 78 -16.81 1.11 11.06
N ARG A 79 -16.75 1.62 12.31
CA ARG A 79 -17.71 1.29 13.36
C ARG A 79 -19.15 1.63 12.95
N ASP A 80 -19.37 2.83 12.42
CA ASP A 80 -20.70 3.31 12.04
C ASP A 80 -21.25 2.54 10.84
N CYS A 81 -20.39 2.19 9.88
CA CYS A 81 -20.72 1.30 8.76
C CYS A 81 -21.24 -0.06 9.27
N LEU A 82 -20.51 -0.69 10.19
CA LEU A 82 -20.87 -2.02 10.73
C LEU A 82 -22.10 -1.98 11.66
N LYS A 83 -22.28 -0.90 12.42
CA LYS A 83 -23.36 -0.79 13.41
C LYS A 83 -24.68 -0.32 12.81
N GLU A 84 -24.62 0.55 11.83
CA GLU A 84 -25.77 1.29 11.32
C GLU A 84 -26.03 1.02 9.82
N GLU A 85 -25.26 0.08 9.20
CA GLU A 85 -25.32 -0.29 7.79
C GLU A 85 -25.24 0.94 6.86
N LYS A 86 -24.39 1.93 7.26
CA LYS A 86 -24.15 3.15 6.49
C LYS A 86 -23.10 2.94 5.40
N TYR A 87 -23.11 3.83 4.43
CA TYR A 87 -22.15 3.87 3.31
C TYR A 87 -22.24 2.67 2.38
N GLU A 88 -23.44 2.13 2.20
CA GLU A 88 -23.68 1.13 1.19
C GLU A 88 -23.22 1.61 -0.20
N VAL A 89 -22.54 0.75 -0.92
CA VAL A 89 -22.05 1.03 -2.28
C VAL A 89 -22.99 0.36 -3.27
N GLU A 90 -23.74 1.18 -3.99
CA GLU A 90 -24.61 0.71 -5.07
C GLU A 90 -23.91 0.82 -6.42
N ILE A 91 -23.91 -0.26 -7.18
CA ILE A 91 -23.44 -0.31 -8.56
C ILE A 91 -24.50 -0.94 -9.47
N THR A 92 -24.58 -0.48 -10.70
CA THR A 92 -25.50 -1.10 -11.68
C THR A 92 -25.04 -2.51 -12.03
N GLU A 93 -25.98 -3.39 -12.36
CA GLU A 93 -25.68 -4.79 -12.73
C GLU A 93 -24.72 -4.86 -13.94
N ASP A 94 -24.90 -4.01 -14.95
CA ASP A 94 -24.01 -3.91 -16.10
C ASP A 94 -22.56 -3.59 -15.68
N THR A 95 -22.38 -2.65 -14.75
CA THR A 95 -21.04 -2.31 -14.20
C THR A 95 -20.47 -3.49 -13.43
N ARG A 96 -21.27 -4.15 -12.59
CA ARG A 96 -20.87 -5.31 -11.81
C ARG A 96 -20.39 -6.46 -12.70
N GLU A 97 -21.15 -6.80 -13.73
CA GLU A 97 -20.79 -7.88 -14.66
C GLU A 97 -19.50 -7.58 -15.44
N LYS A 98 -19.32 -6.34 -15.90
CA LYS A 98 -18.09 -5.92 -16.61
C LYS A 98 -16.87 -5.95 -15.69
N ALA A 99 -17.01 -5.46 -14.46
CA ALA A 99 -15.95 -5.49 -13.47
C ALA A 99 -15.58 -6.93 -13.09
N GLN A 100 -16.57 -7.81 -12.89
CA GLN A 100 -16.34 -9.23 -12.56
C GLN A 100 -15.52 -9.92 -13.64
N LYS A 101 -15.87 -9.73 -14.92
CA LYS A 101 -15.09 -10.32 -16.03
C LYS A 101 -13.62 -9.86 -16.04
N ALA A 102 -13.37 -8.59 -15.76
CA ALA A 102 -12.01 -8.05 -15.67
C ALA A 102 -11.22 -8.66 -14.49
N LEU A 103 -11.86 -8.76 -13.32
CA LEU A 103 -11.29 -9.37 -12.12
C LEU A 103 -10.99 -10.86 -12.33
N ASP A 104 -11.92 -11.61 -12.91
CA ASP A 104 -11.74 -13.04 -13.20
C ASP A 104 -10.54 -13.25 -14.13
N LYS A 105 -10.42 -12.41 -15.17
CA LYS A 105 -9.29 -12.48 -16.09
C LYS A 105 -7.96 -12.13 -15.40
N MET A 106 -7.96 -11.14 -14.54
CA MET A 106 -6.78 -10.80 -13.73
C MET A 106 -6.33 -11.98 -12.86
N LEU A 107 -7.26 -12.62 -12.15
CA LEU A 107 -6.98 -13.78 -11.29
C LEU A 107 -6.53 -15.01 -12.09
N GLU A 108 -7.03 -15.20 -13.32
CA GLU A 108 -6.57 -16.25 -14.22
C GLU A 108 -5.09 -16.05 -14.62
N LEU A 109 -4.71 -14.80 -14.93
CA LEU A 109 -3.37 -14.45 -15.37
C LEU A 109 -2.34 -14.37 -14.23
N ALA A 110 -2.79 -14.26 -12.99
CA ALA A 110 -1.94 -14.18 -11.80
C ALA A 110 -1.53 -15.57 -11.24
N LYS A 111 -1.96 -16.66 -11.86
CA LYS A 111 -1.60 -18.05 -11.52
C LYS A 111 -0.34 -18.46 -12.29
#